data_c5db3f23bb8452f4e3d2638f48aee39d
#
_entry.id   c5db3f23bb8452f4e3d2638f48aee39d
#
_cell.length_a   1.000
_cell.length_b   1.000
_cell.length_c   1.000
_cell.angle_alpha   90.00
_cell.angle_beta   90.00
_cell.angle_gamma   90.00
#
_symmetry.space_group_name_H-M   'P 1'
#
loop_
_entity.id
_entity.type
_entity.pdbx_description
1 polymer ?
#
loop_
_entity_poly.entity_id
_entity_poly.type
_entity_poly.pdbx_seq_one_letter_code
_entity_poly.pdbx_strand_id
1 'polypeptide(L)'
;MFFVEIRGNFKQFLIFVKVYNKNTMDIRIGNGYDVHALAEGLPLWLGGVQVESPIGCIAHSDGDVAIHALCDALLGALALGDIGKHFPDTSDEFKGIDSKILLARVTDLVRSEGWSIGNVDVTIAMQRPKLAPYIMTMRECMASVMGIPVSAVSVKATTTERLGFVGRGEGCEVYTVALLKKQG
;
A
#
# COMPACT_ATOMS: atom_id res chain seq x y z
N MET A 1 4.73 0.92 34.91
CA MET A 1 5.52 1.58 35.93
C MET A 1 5.53 3.06 35.60
N PHE A 2 4.84 3.87 36.36
CA PHE A 2 4.75 5.32 36.13
C PHE A 2 5.84 6.01 36.98
N PHE A 3 6.69 6.81 36.35
CA PHE A 3 7.63 7.69 37.02
C PHE A 3 7.05 9.11 36.98
N VAL A 4 6.89 9.71 38.15
CA VAL A 4 6.50 11.13 38.33
C VAL A 4 7.74 11.86 38.85
N GLU A 5 8.31 12.77 38.06
CA GLU A 5 9.36 13.66 38.51
C GLU A 5 8.72 14.99 38.87
N ILE A 6 8.80 15.38 40.14
CA ILE A 6 8.27 16.66 40.67
C ILE A 6 9.44 17.59 40.89
N ARG A 7 9.55 18.68 40.12
CA ARG A 7 10.47 19.78 40.35
C ARG A 7 9.69 21.06 40.56
N GLY A 8 9.83 21.69 41.67
CA GLY A 8 9.17 22.96 41.96
C GLY A 8 9.86 23.79 43.08
N ASN A 9 9.90 25.11 42.94
CA ASN A 9 10.35 26.03 43.93
C ASN A 9 9.12 26.67 44.60
N PHE A 10 9.11 26.77 45.91
CA PHE A 10 7.97 26.97 46.84
C PHE A 10 7.19 28.29 46.69
N LYS A 11 7.38 29.10 45.65
CA LYS A 11 6.71 30.41 45.52
C LYS A 11 5.72 30.54 44.34
N GLN A 12 5.62 29.58 43.47
CA GLN A 12 4.54 29.53 42.47
C GLN A 12 4.24 28.06 42.15
N PHE A 13 3.07 27.57 42.54
CA PHE A 13 2.60 26.22 42.31
C PHE A 13 2.25 26.08 40.79
N LEU A 14 3.22 25.70 39.97
CA LEU A 14 2.99 25.13 38.65
C LEU A 14 3.61 23.74 38.69
N ILE A 15 2.76 22.72 38.92
CA ILE A 15 3.18 21.33 38.84
C ILE A 15 3.13 20.92 37.35
N PHE A 16 4.27 20.85 36.69
CA PHE A 16 4.37 20.18 35.39
C PHE A 16 4.53 18.68 35.61
N VAL A 17 3.43 17.94 35.50
CA VAL A 17 3.49 16.48 35.46
C VAL A 17 3.83 16.04 34.02
N LYS A 18 5.09 15.71 33.79
CA LYS A 18 5.50 15.08 32.52
C LYS A 18 5.23 13.58 32.64
N VAL A 19 4.06 13.16 32.17
CA VAL A 19 3.73 11.73 32.10
C VAL A 19 4.45 11.14 30.89
N TYR A 20 5.54 10.42 31.13
CA TYR A 20 6.17 9.60 30.11
C TYR A 20 5.41 8.28 30.01
N ASN A 21 4.53 8.16 29.03
CA ASN A 21 3.95 6.86 28.70
C ASN A 21 4.96 6.10 27.84
N LYS A 22 5.69 5.15 28.43
CA LYS A 22 6.71 4.33 27.76
C LYS A 22 6.14 3.35 26.72
N ASN A 23 4.81 3.32 26.56
CA ASN A 23 4.09 2.40 25.69
C ASN A 23 3.24 3.10 24.62
N THR A 24 3.58 4.31 24.20
CA THR A 24 2.97 4.85 22.97
C THR A 24 3.56 4.10 21.78
N MET A 25 2.77 3.23 21.21
CA MET A 25 3.13 2.61 19.93
C MET A 25 2.98 3.70 18.85
N ASP A 26 4.10 4.17 18.31
CA ASP A 26 4.05 5.07 17.16
C ASP A 26 3.55 4.30 15.94
N ILE A 27 2.41 4.72 15.42
CA ILE A 27 1.79 4.16 14.22
C ILE A 27 1.58 5.25 13.18
N ARG A 28 1.62 4.88 11.91
CA ARG A 28 1.25 5.73 10.77
C ARG A 28 0.31 4.98 9.85
N ILE A 29 -0.61 5.71 9.25
CA ILE A 29 -1.54 5.19 8.26
C ILE A 29 -1.27 5.92 6.96
N GLY A 30 -1.22 5.16 5.86
CA GLY A 30 -1.19 5.69 4.51
C GLY A 30 -2.36 5.16 3.69
N ASN A 31 -2.83 5.97 2.77
CA ASN A 31 -3.81 5.61 1.77
C ASN A 31 -3.16 5.71 0.38
N GLY A 32 -3.42 4.74 -0.48
CA GLY A 32 -3.01 4.74 -1.87
C GLY A 32 -4.23 4.52 -2.77
N TYR A 33 -4.21 5.17 -3.90
CA TYR A 33 -5.20 5.05 -4.97
C TYR A 33 -4.48 5.01 -6.31
N ASP A 34 -4.84 4.04 -7.14
CA ASP A 34 -4.36 3.99 -8.52
C ASP A 34 -5.47 3.52 -9.45
N VAL A 35 -5.42 3.96 -10.71
CA VAL A 35 -6.41 3.67 -11.73
C VAL A 35 -5.74 3.52 -13.08
N HIS A 36 -6.09 2.44 -13.80
CA HIS A 36 -5.57 2.18 -15.13
C HIS A 36 -6.71 1.92 -16.11
N ALA A 37 -6.58 2.45 -17.32
CA ALA A 37 -7.44 2.09 -18.42
C ALA A 37 -7.15 0.66 -18.89
N LEU A 38 -8.17 -0.03 -19.40
CA LEU A 38 -8.08 -1.40 -19.91
C LEU A 38 -8.08 -1.42 -21.43
N ALA A 39 -7.31 -2.35 -22.02
CA ALA A 39 -7.31 -2.61 -23.46
C ALA A 39 -7.23 -4.11 -23.75
N GLU A 40 -7.73 -4.51 -24.92
CA GLU A 40 -7.66 -5.88 -25.41
C GLU A 40 -6.22 -6.28 -25.77
N GLY A 41 -5.91 -7.57 -25.57
CA GLY A 41 -4.64 -8.16 -25.97
C GLY A 41 -3.47 -7.84 -25.04
N LEU A 42 -3.68 -7.10 -23.95
CA LEU A 42 -2.66 -6.86 -22.93
C LEU A 42 -2.78 -7.88 -21.78
N PRO A 43 -1.67 -8.26 -21.14
CA PRO A 43 -1.69 -9.09 -19.95
C PRO A 43 -2.30 -8.30 -18.77
N LEU A 44 -3.07 -8.97 -17.94
CA LEU A 44 -3.62 -8.39 -16.70
C LEU A 44 -2.79 -8.86 -15.51
N TRP A 45 -2.07 -7.93 -14.88
CA TRP A 45 -1.35 -8.15 -13.62
C TRP A 45 -2.05 -7.45 -12.46
N LEU A 46 -2.32 -8.18 -11.38
CA LEU A 46 -2.93 -7.63 -10.17
C LEU A 46 -2.34 -8.32 -8.93
N GLY A 47 -1.77 -7.53 -8.02
CA GLY A 47 -1.16 -8.02 -6.79
C GLY A 47 0.01 -8.98 -7.02
N GLY A 48 0.77 -8.78 -8.09
CA GLY A 48 1.91 -9.60 -8.50
C GLY A 48 1.53 -10.91 -9.19
N VAL A 49 0.26 -11.09 -9.56
CA VAL A 49 -0.27 -12.31 -10.15
C VAL A 49 -0.85 -12.02 -11.54
N GLN A 50 -0.48 -12.83 -12.52
CA GLN A 50 -1.12 -12.76 -13.84
C GLN A 50 -2.50 -13.40 -13.79
N VAL A 51 -3.51 -12.61 -14.08
CA VAL A 51 -4.92 -13.01 -14.13
C VAL A 51 -5.29 -13.36 -15.57
N GLU A 52 -5.92 -14.52 -15.78
CA GLU A 52 -6.41 -14.90 -17.10
C GLU A 52 -7.53 -13.95 -17.53
N SER A 53 -7.27 -13.17 -18.59
CA SER A 53 -8.17 -12.13 -19.07
C SER A 53 -7.86 -11.79 -20.54
N PRO A 54 -8.88 -11.50 -21.38
CA PRO A 54 -8.67 -10.97 -22.71
C PRO A 54 -8.26 -9.49 -22.73
N ILE A 55 -8.35 -8.81 -21.60
CA ILE A 55 -8.02 -7.38 -21.41
C ILE A 55 -7.02 -7.22 -20.29
N GLY A 56 -6.14 -6.23 -20.39
CA GLY A 56 -5.17 -5.86 -19.36
C GLY A 56 -4.99 -4.35 -19.26
N CYS A 57 -4.21 -3.91 -18.28
CA CYS A 57 -3.99 -2.50 -17.99
C CYS A 57 -3.04 -1.86 -18.99
N ILE A 58 -3.38 -0.63 -19.44
CA ILE A 58 -2.46 0.23 -20.20
C ILE A 58 -1.56 0.92 -19.19
N ALA A 59 -0.24 0.66 -19.27
CA ALA A 59 0.73 1.25 -18.34
C ALA A 59 2.14 1.33 -18.97
N HIS A 60 3.03 2.06 -18.30
CA HIS A 60 4.46 2.11 -18.64
C HIS A 60 5.22 0.89 -18.07
N SER A 61 4.78 0.39 -16.90
CA SER A 61 5.26 -0.84 -16.23
C SER A 61 4.48 -2.09 -16.71
N ASP A 62 4.40 -3.12 -15.88
CA ASP A 62 3.52 -4.28 -16.07
C ASP A 62 2.02 -3.96 -15.83
N GLY A 63 1.71 -2.76 -15.34
CA GLY A 63 0.35 -2.28 -15.11
C GLY A 63 -0.36 -2.87 -13.89
N ASP A 64 0.39 -3.36 -12.90
CA ASP A 64 -0.19 -3.87 -11.65
C ASP A 64 -0.69 -2.73 -10.75
N VAL A 65 -1.90 -2.28 -11.01
CA VAL A 65 -2.56 -1.18 -10.30
C VAL A 65 -2.71 -1.47 -8.79
N ALA A 66 -2.77 -2.74 -8.38
CA ALA A 66 -2.89 -3.11 -6.97
C ALA A 66 -1.56 -2.89 -6.22
N ILE A 67 -0.44 -3.25 -6.85
CA ILE A 67 0.88 -2.98 -6.27
C ILE A 67 1.20 -1.49 -6.29
N HIS A 68 0.82 -0.75 -7.35
CA HIS A 68 1.04 0.69 -7.40
C HIS A 68 0.32 1.43 -6.27
N ALA A 69 -0.98 1.14 -6.08
CA ALA A 69 -1.73 1.71 -4.96
C ALA A 69 -1.14 1.31 -3.59
N LEU A 70 -0.60 0.09 -3.47
CA LEU A 70 0.08 -0.35 -2.25
C LEU A 70 1.38 0.43 -1.99
N CYS A 71 2.18 0.65 -3.02
CA CYS A 71 3.40 1.48 -2.92
C CYS A 71 3.05 2.90 -2.46
N ASP A 72 2.02 3.52 -3.03
CA ASP A 72 1.56 4.85 -2.64
C ASP A 72 1.08 4.90 -1.19
N ALA A 73 0.36 3.87 -0.72
CA ALA A 73 -0.05 3.79 0.68
C ALA A 73 1.16 3.73 1.62
N LEU A 74 2.17 2.95 1.28
CA LEU A 74 3.39 2.81 2.10
C LEU A 74 4.21 4.11 2.12
N LEU A 75 4.42 4.72 0.96
CA LEU A 75 5.15 6.00 0.82
C LEU A 75 4.39 7.14 1.51
N GLY A 76 3.08 7.22 1.31
CA GLY A 76 2.21 8.23 1.91
C GLY A 76 2.19 8.17 3.44
N ALA A 77 2.21 6.96 4.03
CA ALA A 77 2.31 6.78 5.49
C ALA A 77 3.54 7.46 6.08
N LEU A 78 4.64 7.55 5.32
CA LEU A 78 5.91 8.18 5.72
C LEU A 78 6.07 9.61 5.21
N ALA A 79 5.07 10.16 4.53
CA ALA A 79 5.13 11.48 3.88
C ALA A 79 6.28 11.60 2.86
N LEU A 80 6.59 10.51 2.15
CA LEU A 80 7.67 10.44 1.15
C LEU A 80 7.21 10.80 -0.27
N GLY A 81 5.93 11.10 -0.45
CA GLY A 81 5.30 11.36 -1.74
C GLY A 81 4.64 10.11 -2.32
N ASP A 82 4.72 9.96 -3.63
CA ASP A 82 4.08 8.90 -4.40
C ASP A 82 5.08 8.07 -5.21
N ILE A 83 4.59 7.01 -5.85
CA ILE A 83 5.39 6.10 -6.67
C ILE A 83 6.05 6.82 -7.85
N GLY A 84 5.39 7.81 -8.46
CA GLY A 84 5.92 8.57 -9.59
C GLY A 84 7.15 9.42 -9.24
N LYS A 85 7.25 9.87 -7.98
CA LYS A 85 8.43 10.58 -7.49
C LYS A 85 9.66 9.67 -7.39
N HIS A 86 9.47 8.42 -7.02
CA HIS A 86 10.55 7.44 -6.79
C HIS A 86 10.90 6.65 -8.06
N PHE A 87 9.91 6.42 -8.92
CA PHE A 87 10.02 5.61 -10.13
C PHE A 87 9.32 6.32 -11.30
N PRO A 88 9.92 7.42 -11.83
CA PRO A 88 9.27 8.22 -12.86
C PRO A 88 9.05 7.40 -14.14
N ASP A 89 7.86 7.52 -14.70
CA ASP A 89 7.45 6.88 -15.96
C ASP A 89 8.22 7.42 -17.19
N THR A 90 8.92 8.53 -17.03
CA THR A 90 9.82 9.10 -18.03
C THR A 90 11.18 8.41 -18.11
N SER A 91 11.49 7.50 -17.17
CA SER A 91 12.76 6.77 -17.14
C SER A 91 12.65 5.42 -17.86
N ASP A 92 13.54 5.18 -18.82
CA ASP A 92 13.62 3.90 -19.50
C ASP A 92 13.96 2.72 -18.56
N GLU A 93 14.53 2.99 -17.37
CA GLU A 93 14.83 1.98 -16.35
C GLU A 93 13.57 1.22 -15.90
N PHE A 94 12.42 1.91 -15.88
CA PHE A 94 11.17 1.34 -15.34
C PHE A 94 10.20 0.88 -16.43
N LYS A 95 10.59 0.97 -17.69
CA LYS A 95 9.74 0.53 -18.81
C LYS A 95 9.54 -0.99 -18.77
N GLY A 96 8.28 -1.42 -18.63
CA GLY A 96 7.91 -2.84 -18.53
C GLY A 96 8.39 -3.53 -17.26
N ILE A 97 8.77 -2.76 -16.23
CA ILE A 97 9.25 -3.32 -14.97
C ILE A 97 8.15 -4.13 -14.27
N ASP A 98 8.54 -5.24 -13.66
CA ASP A 98 7.71 -6.01 -12.75
C ASP A 98 7.46 -5.21 -11.46
N SER A 99 6.21 -4.87 -11.18
CA SER A 99 5.83 -4.04 -10.03
C SER A 99 6.20 -4.66 -8.67
N LYS A 100 6.45 -5.98 -8.62
CA LYS A 100 7.02 -6.62 -7.40
C LYS A 100 8.39 -6.05 -7.03
N ILE A 101 9.18 -5.63 -8.03
CA ILE A 101 10.48 -4.98 -7.79
C ILE A 101 10.27 -3.59 -7.16
N LEU A 102 9.25 -2.84 -7.63
CA LEU A 102 8.90 -1.55 -7.05
C LEU A 102 8.45 -1.70 -5.60
N LEU A 103 7.57 -2.67 -5.33
CA LEU A 103 7.10 -2.97 -3.97
C LEU A 103 8.27 -3.39 -3.04
N ALA A 104 9.21 -4.18 -3.52
CA ALA A 104 10.40 -4.55 -2.75
C ALA A 104 11.24 -3.32 -2.39
N ARG A 105 11.53 -2.44 -3.36
CA ARG A 105 12.28 -1.18 -3.13
C ARG A 105 11.57 -0.26 -2.13
N VAL A 106 10.23 -0.11 -2.25
CA VAL A 106 9.43 0.69 -1.30
C VAL A 106 9.44 0.05 0.10
N THR A 107 9.34 -1.27 0.18
CA THR A 107 9.42 -1.99 1.47
C THR A 107 10.77 -1.78 2.15
N ASP A 108 11.87 -1.82 1.39
CA ASP A 108 13.21 -1.56 1.93
C ASP A 108 13.36 -0.11 2.37
N LEU A 109 12.77 0.84 1.65
CA LEU A 109 12.73 2.25 2.07
C LEU A 109 11.96 2.41 3.39
N VAL A 110 10.79 1.77 3.55
CA VAL A 110 10.03 1.78 4.81
C VAL A 110 10.90 1.28 5.98
N ARG A 111 11.66 0.21 5.77
CA ARG A 111 12.56 -0.37 6.79
C ARG A 111 13.72 0.57 7.12
N SER A 112 14.33 1.19 6.11
CA SER A 112 15.45 2.12 6.29
C SER A 112 15.06 3.38 7.06
N GLU A 113 13.78 3.80 6.97
CA GLU A 113 13.21 4.89 7.78
C GLU A 113 12.88 4.46 9.23
N GLY A 114 13.18 3.21 9.60
CA GLY A 114 12.96 2.66 10.95
C GLY A 114 11.49 2.28 11.20
N TRP A 115 10.76 1.90 10.17
CA TRP A 115 9.36 1.46 10.25
C TRP A 115 9.20 0.02 9.79
N SER A 116 8.15 -0.63 10.26
CA SER A 116 7.71 -1.95 9.81
C SER A 116 6.26 -1.89 9.35
N ILE A 117 5.91 -2.73 8.38
CA ILE A 117 4.54 -2.85 7.90
C ILE A 117 3.74 -3.67 8.92
N GLY A 118 2.68 -3.07 9.48
CA GLY A 118 1.78 -3.74 10.42
C GLY A 118 0.75 -4.62 9.71
N ASN A 119 0.03 -4.03 8.77
CA ASN A 119 -0.89 -4.70 7.86
C ASN A 119 -1.23 -3.80 6.67
N VAL A 120 -1.78 -4.42 5.63
CA VAL A 120 -2.31 -3.73 4.46
C VAL A 120 -3.70 -4.27 4.10
N ASP A 121 -4.55 -3.40 3.55
CA ASP A 121 -5.89 -3.73 3.10
C ASP A 121 -6.12 -3.14 1.71
N VAL A 122 -6.26 -4.01 0.71
CA VAL A 122 -6.38 -3.67 -0.71
C VAL A 122 -7.79 -3.96 -1.19
N THR A 123 -8.43 -3.00 -1.84
CA THR A 123 -9.75 -3.15 -2.46
C THR A 123 -9.63 -2.89 -3.95
N ILE A 124 -9.88 -3.91 -4.77
CA ILE A 124 -9.82 -3.85 -6.23
C ILE A 124 -11.24 -3.70 -6.77
N ALA A 125 -11.54 -2.59 -7.43
CA ALA A 125 -12.80 -2.38 -8.13
C ALA A 125 -12.60 -2.71 -9.62
N MET A 126 -13.18 -3.82 -10.07
CA MET A 126 -13.06 -4.32 -11.44
C MET A 126 -14.32 -5.08 -11.85
N GLN A 127 -14.89 -4.75 -13.01
CA GLN A 127 -16.13 -5.39 -13.46
C GLN A 127 -15.89 -6.83 -13.93
N ARG A 128 -14.82 -7.09 -14.63
CA ARG A 128 -14.38 -8.41 -15.15
C ARG A 128 -12.87 -8.44 -15.31
N PRO A 129 -12.23 -9.64 -15.19
CA PRO A 129 -12.76 -10.94 -14.83
C PRO A 129 -13.13 -11.05 -13.34
N LYS A 130 -13.68 -12.20 -12.90
CA LYS A 130 -13.87 -12.49 -11.47
C LYS A 130 -12.51 -12.76 -10.82
N LEU A 131 -12.16 -11.99 -9.79
CA LEU A 131 -10.86 -12.06 -9.11
C LEU A 131 -10.83 -13.05 -7.93
N ALA A 132 -11.98 -13.55 -7.48
CA ALA A 132 -12.07 -14.44 -6.34
C ALA A 132 -11.08 -15.63 -6.35
N PRO A 133 -10.84 -16.31 -7.50
CA PRO A 133 -9.87 -17.42 -7.55
C PRO A 133 -8.43 -17.00 -7.31
N TYR A 134 -8.08 -15.74 -7.53
CA TYR A 134 -6.70 -15.22 -7.48
C TYR A 134 -6.37 -14.53 -6.15
N ILE A 135 -7.37 -14.20 -5.34
CA ILE A 135 -7.21 -13.40 -4.11
C ILE A 135 -6.15 -13.97 -3.17
N MET A 136 -6.18 -15.30 -2.95
CA MET A 136 -5.22 -15.90 -2.02
C MET A 136 -3.79 -15.82 -2.55
N THR A 137 -3.59 -16.10 -3.84
CA THR A 137 -2.28 -16.01 -4.49
C THR A 137 -1.74 -14.56 -4.50
N MET A 138 -2.60 -13.55 -4.72
CA MET A 138 -2.22 -12.13 -4.60
C MET A 138 -1.74 -11.80 -3.19
N ARG A 139 -2.47 -12.26 -2.15
CA ARG A 139 -2.08 -12.06 -0.75
C ARG A 139 -0.73 -12.69 -0.43
N GLU A 140 -0.51 -13.92 -0.86
CA GLU A 140 0.75 -14.65 -0.68
C GLU A 140 1.91 -13.96 -1.40
N CYS A 141 1.69 -13.53 -2.63
CA CYS A 141 2.68 -12.82 -3.43
C CYS A 141 3.13 -11.51 -2.75
N MET A 142 2.19 -10.62 -2.44
CA MET A 142 2.48 -9.34 -1.80
C MET A 142 3.09 -9.53 -0.40
N ALA A 143 2.59 -10.48 0.40
CA ALA A 143 3.14 -10.81 1.71
C ALA A 143 4.60 -11.26 1.62
N SER A 144 4.93 -12.12 0.64
CA SER A 144 6.28 -12.60 0.38
C SER A 144 7.22 -11.45 0.02
N VAL A 145 6.82 -10.56 -0.89
CA VAL A 145 7.62 -9.41 -1.30
C VAL A 145 7.87 -8.45 -0.13
N MET A 146 6.84 -8.18 0.67
CA MET A 146 6.95 -7.30 1.85
C MET A 146 7.64 -7.98 3.03
N GLY A 147 7.83 -9.31 3.03
CA GLY A 147 8.38 -10.05 4.16
C GLY A 147 7.52 -9.99 5.41
N ILE A 148 6.20 -10.04 5.26
CA ILE A 148 5.21 -10.03 6.35
C ILE A 148 4.31 -11.28 6.27
N PRO A 149 3.66 -11.68 7.36
CA PRO A 149 2.76 -12.84 7.32
C PRO A 149 1.53 -12.56 6.43
N VAL A 150 1.05 -13.60 5.72
CA VAL A 150 -0.14 -13.51 4.83
C VAL A 150 -1.38 -13.01 5.59
N SER A 151 -1.48 -13.29 6.90
CA SER A 151 -2.55 -12.80 7.76
C SER A 151 -2.57 -11.26 7.92
N ALA A 152 -1.47 -10.57 7.61
CA ALA A 152 -1.37 -9.12 7.61
C ALA A 152 -1.73 -8.48 6.26
N VAL A 153 -2.04 -9.27 5.23
CA VAL A 153 -2.43 -8.80 3.90
C VAL A 153 -3.88 -9.15 3.63
N SER A 154 -4.73 -8.15 3.49
CA SER A 154 -6.12 -8.29 3.03
C SER A 154 -6.22 -7.86 1.58
N VAL A 155 -6.91 -8.64 0.75
CA VAL A 155 -7.31 -8.30 -0.61
C VAL A 155 -8.78 -8.58 -0.79
N LYS A 156 -9.53 -7.61 -1.26
CA LYS A 156 -10.96 -7.70 -1.58
C LYS A 156 -11.17 -7.25 -3.02
N ALA A 157 -12.10 -7.86 -3.69
CA ALA A 157 -12.52 -7.44 -5.02
C ALA A 157 -14.01 -7.14 -5.04
N THR A 158 -14.41 -6.10 -5.75
CA THR A 158 -15.80 -5.70 -5.94
C THR A 158 -16.05 -5.25 -7.38
N THR A 159 -17.29 -5.30 -7.81
CA THR A 159 -17.75 -4.58 -8.99
C THR A 159 -18.28 -3.21 -8.58
N THR A 160 -18.54 -2.33 -9.54
CA THR A 160 -19.27 -1.07 -9.30
C THR A 160 -20.73 -1.15 -9.75
N GLU A 161 -21.31 -2.36 -9.79
CA GLU A 161 -22.70 -2.60 -10.21
C GLU A 161 -23.04 -1.98 -11.58
N ARG A 162 -22.07 -2.02 -12.51
CA ARG A 162 -22.13 -1.42 -13.86
C ARG A 162 -22.14 0.11 -13.87
N LEU A 163 -21.82 0.77 -12.76
CA LEU A 163 -21.73 2.23 -12.68
C LEU A 163 -20.31 2.71 -13.00
N GLY A 164 -20.23 3.89 -13.60
CA GLY A 164 -18.96 4.55 -13.91
C GLY A 164 -18.10 3.81 -14.94
N PHE A 165 -16.84 4.22 -15.08
CA PHE A 165 -15.89 3.66 -16.04
C PHE A 165 -15.52 2.20 -15.71
N VAL A 166 -15.40 1.87 -14.42
CA VAL A 166 -15.18 0.49 -13.97
C VAL A 166 -16.34 -0.41 -14.40
N GLY A 167 -17.59 0.06 -14.17
CA GLY A 167 -18.78 -0.71 -14.51
C GLY A 167 -18.98 -0.91 -16.01
N ARG A 168 -18.45 0.00 -16.84
CA ARG A 168 -18.42 -0.15 -18.30
C ARG A 168 -17.24 -1.00 -18.81
N GLY A 169 -16.30 -1.38 -17.90
CA GLY A 169 -15.11 -2.17 -18.27
C GLY A 169 -14.03 -1.35 -18.98
N GLU A 170 -14.03 -0.03 -18.82
CA GLU A 170 -13.06 0.89 -19.43
C GLU A 170 -11.77 0.99 -18.63
N GLY A 171 -11.81 0.65 -17.34
CA GLY A 171 -10.67 0.70 -16.42
C GLY A 171 -10.91 -0.13 -15.18
N CYS A 172 -9.85 -0.26 -14.38
CA CYS A 172 -9.93 -0.75 -13.01
C CYS A 172 -9.28 0.26 -12.07
N GLU A 173 -9.74 0.28 -10.82
CA GLU A 173 -9.20 1.14 -9.77
C GLU A 173 -8.95 0.35 -8.50
N VAL A 174 -7.97 0.79 -7.73
CA VAL A 174 -7.58 0.14 -6.48
C VAL A 174 -7.41 1.17 -5.39
N TYR A 175 -7.97 0.85 -4.23
CA TYR A 175 -7.80 1.58 -2.98
C TYR A 175 -7.00 0.71 -2.01
N THR A 176 -5.98 1.28 -1.41
CA THR A 176 -5.15 0.58 -0.42
C THR A 176 -4.97 1.40 0.83
N VAL A 177 -5.05 0.75 1.98
CA VAL A 177 -4.65 1.32 3.26
C VAL A 177 -3.51 0.50 3.84
N ALA A 178 -2.47 1.18 4.31
CA ALA A 178 -1.34 0.57 5.00
C ALA A 178 -1.20 1.13 6.41
N LEU A 179 -0.94 0.27 7.38
CA LEU A 179 -0.57 0.65 8.73
C LEU A 179 0.91 0.30 8.96
N LEU A 180 1.68 1.31 9.35
CA LEU A 180 3.08 1.16 9.74
C LEU A 180 3.24 1.29 11.25
N LYS A 181 4.25 0.60 11.79
CA LYS A 181 4.64 0.63 13.21
C LYS A 181 6.09 1.04 13.31
N LYS A 182 6.41 1.98 14.20
CA LYS A 182 7.80 2.34 14.47
C LYS A 182 8.54 1.13 15.04
N GLN A 183 9.71 0.85 14.49
CA GLN A 183 10.62 -0.14 15.07
C GLN A 183 11.21 0.43 16.36
N GLY A 184 11.20 -0.37 17.42
CA GLY A 184 11.72 0.03 18.72
C GLY A 184 13.23 -0.01 18.81
#